data_3a11a243deda71450c97e0396a04db79
#
_entry.id   3a11a243deda71450c97e0396a04db79
#
_cell.length_a   1.000
_cell.length_b   1.000
_cell.length_c   1.000
_cell.angle_alpha   90.00
_cell.angle_beta   90.00
_cell.angle_gamma   90.00
#
_symmetry.space_group_name_H-M   'P 1'
#
loop_
_entity.id
_entity.type
_entity.pdbx_description
1 polymer ?
#
loop_
_entity_poly.entity_id
_entity_poly.type
_entity_poly.pdbx_seq_one_letter_code
_entity_poly.pdbx_strand_id
1 'polypeptide(L)'
;MAVLRIADKPKPISLPHFESRIPKPEELVTLTKPLLDATIMIGKALTNCTNNWAIGGDVGEVISGVNVQPNHIAILTTREGCDEIARKLAKYQIEPPRIVERQLERDAKVDMKLYKVRIKSYTARFDVQGSQLDVHGDLQIKVGDWEWGDPLDFEPDYVYVVGVKVPTVPLKVKSELYTGLGWMDRALKIHEAVMRSRHMFG
;
A
#
# COMPACT_ATOMS: atom_id res chain seq x y z
N MET A 1 -4.49 4.65 18.66
CA MET A 1 -3.74 5.64 17.86
C MET A 1 -2.27 5.36 18.05
N ALA A 2 -1.70 4.47 17.26
CA ALA A 2 -0.26 4.22 17.25
C ALA A 2 0.36 5.16 16.22
N VAL A 3 0.85 6.30 16.69
CA VAL A 3 1.66 7.22 15.90
C VAL A 3 3.05 6.60 15.81
N LEU A 4 3.55 6.37 14.60
CA LEU A 4 4.95 6.04 14.37
C LEU A 4 5.79 7.12 15.10
N ARG A 5 6.29 6.84 16.32
CA ARG A 5 7.23 7.72 17.01
C ARG A 5 8.58 7.57 16.32
N ILE A 6 8.75 8.30 15.22
CA ILE A 6 10.07 8.68 14.76
C ILE A 6 10.54 9.74 15.76
N ALA A 7 11.60 9.44 16.48
CA ALA A 7 12.20 10.36 17.42
C ALA A 7 12.46 11.70 16.70
N ASP A 8 12.01 12.79 17.33
CA ASP A 8 12.10 14.19 16.90
C ASP A 8 11.53 14.50 15.49
N LYS A 9 10.38 15.19 15.48
CA LYS A 9 9.74 15.71 14.27
C LYS A 9 10.75 16.53 13.45
N PRO A 10 11.07 16.10 12.20
CA PRO A 10 11.85 16.96 11.32
C PRO A 10 11.07 18.25 11.07
N LYS A 11 11.79 19.39 11.07
CA LYS A 11 11.23 20.69 10.70
C LYS A 11 10.56 20.58 9.33
N PRO A 12 9.42 21.25 9.09
CA PRO A 12 8.76 21.24 7.80
C PRO A 12 9.73 21.74 6.73
N ILE A 13 10.09 20.84 5.82
CA ILE A 13 10.89 21.18 4.64
C ILE A 13 9.95 21.93 3.70
N SER A 14 10.27 23.18 3.38
CA SER A 14 9.60 23.90 2.30
C SER A 14 9.88 23.15 1.00
N LEU A 15 8.84 22.57 0.41
CA LEU A 15 8.94 21.90 -0.88
C LEU A 15 9.36 22.93 -1.94
N PRO A 16 10.35 22.62 -2.82
CA PRO A 16 10.65 23.46 -3.94
C PRO A 16 9.42 23.61 -4.83
N HIS A 17 9.19 24.81 -5.37
CA HIS A 17 8.15 25.06 -6.37
C HIS A 17 8.46 24.21 -7.61
N PHE A 18 7.83 23.04 -7.69
CA PHE A 18 7.75 22.29 -8.93
C PHE A 18 6.49 22.72 -9.66
N GLU A 19 6.63 23.21 -10.90
CA GLU A 19 5.51 23.26 -11.84
C GLU A 19 5.12 21.81 -12.16
N SER A 20 4.29 21.19 -11.33
CA SER A 20 3.78 19.86 -11.58
C SER A 20 2.71 19.95 -12.67
N ARG A 21 3.04 19.50 -13.87
CA ARG A 21 2.02 19.25 -14.91
C ARG A 21 1.10 18.16 -14.38
N ILE A 22 -0.12 18.53 -13.99
CA ILE A 22 -1.15 17.56 -13.60
C ILE A 22 -1.46 16.69 -14.83
N PRO A 23 -1.23 15.35 -14.81
CA PRO A 23 -1.55 14.49 -15.94
C PRO A 23 -3.04 14.59 -16.26
N LYS A 24 -3.37 14.57 -17.55
CA LYS A 24 -4.78 14.51 -17.99
C LYS A 24 -5.36 13.14 -17.62
N PRO A 25 -6.71 13.02 -17.47
CA PRO A 25 -7.35 11.73 -17.14
C PRO A 25 -6.94 10.57 -18.06
N GLU A 26 -6.76 10.81 -19.35
CA GLU A 26 -6.29 9.84 -20.34
C GLU A 26 -4.81 9.44 -20.20
N GLU A 27 -4.03 10.20 -19.44
CA GLU A 27 -2.62 9.92 -19.15
C GLU A 27 -2.43 9.11 -17.85
N LEU A 28 -3.52 8.81 -17.12
CA LEU A 28 -3.44 8.04 -15.88
C LEU A 28 -3.22 6.55 -16.17
N VAL A 29 -2.32 5.94 -15.40
CA VAL A 29 -2.13 4.48 -15.43
C VAL A 29 -3.40 3.80 -14.95
N THR A 30 -3.83 2.79 -15.68
CA THR A 30 -4.94 1.91 -15.31
C THR A 30 -4.40 0.52 -14.98
N LEU A 31 -5.19 -0.26 -14.24
CA LEU A 31 -4.85 -1.67 -14.02
C LEU A 31 -4.88 -2.44 -15.35
N THR A 32 -3.90 -3.32 -15.54
CA THR A 32 -3.99 -4.32 -16.60
C THR A 32 -5.21 -5.22 -16.35
N LYS A 33 -5.74 -5.83 -17.43
CA LYS A 33 -6.93 -6.68 -17.31
C LYS A 33 -6.77 -7.79 -16.24
N PRO A 34 -5.67 -8.55 -16.15
CA PRO A 34 -5.50 -9.54 -15.09
C PRO A 34 -5.55 -8.95 -13.68
N LEU A 35 -4.86 -7.82 -13.43
CA LEU A 35 -4.88 -7.16 -12.12
C LEU A 35 -6.27 -6.61 -11.77
N LEU A 36 -7.00 -6.09 -12.75
CA LEU A 36 -8.37 -5.60 -12.55
C LEU A 36 -9.32 -6.75 -12.20
N ASP A 37 -9.31 -7.83 -12.98
CA ASP A 37 -10.17 -9.00 -12.76
C ASP A 37 -9.86 -9.64 -11.39
N ALA A 38 -8.58 -9.78 -11.03
CA ALA A 38 -8.15 -10.28 -9.72
C ALA A 38 -8.61 -9.35 -8.58
N THR A 39 -8.47 -8.03 -8.73
CA THR A 39 -8.91 -7.04 -7.73
C THR A 39 -10.42 -7.13 -7.48
N ILE A 40 -11.23 -7.25 -8.55
CA ILE A 40 -12.68 -7.41 -8.45
C ILE A 40 -13.03 -8.71 -7.75
N MET A 41 -12.38 -9.82 -8.11
CA MET A 41 -12.62 -11.12 -7.51
C MET A 41 -12.27 -11.13 -6.01
N ILE A 42 -11.12 -10.56 -5.63
CA ILE A 42 -10.68 -10.41 -4.25
C ILE A 42 -11.70 -9.58 -3.46
N GLY A 43 -12.11 -8.41 -3.99
CA GLY A 43 -13.11 -7.56 -3.35
C GLY A 43 -14.41 -8.28 -3.05
N LYS A 44 -14.92 -9.08 -4.01
CA LYS A 44 -16.12 -9.91 -3.83
C LYS A 44 -15.92 -11.03 -2.80
N ALA A 45 -14.80 -11.75 -2.89
CA ALA A 45 -14.51 -12.89 -2.01
C ALA A 45 -14.32 -12.48 -0.55
N LEU A 46 -13.77 -11.28 -0.32
CA LEU A 46 -13.43 -10.78 1.01
C LEU A 46 -14.46 -9.80 1.60
N THR A 47 -15.59 -9.55 0.92
CA THR A 47 -16.64 -8.60 1.39
C THR A 47 -17.10 -8.89 2.82
N ASN A 48 -17.17 -10.18 3.24
CA ASN A 48 -17.61 -10.61 4.56
C ASN A 48 -16.43 -11.06 5.44
N CYS A 49 -15.25 -10.48 5.30
CA CYS A 49 -14.18 -10.67 6.27
C CYS A 49 -14.53 -9.95 7.57
N THR A 50 -14.25 -10.61 8.69
CA THR A 50 -14.46 -10.04 10.04
C THR A 50 -13.30 -9.16 10.46
N ASN A 51 -12.10 -9.46 9.98
CA ASN A 51 -10.91 -8.66 10.22
C ASN A 51 -10.76 -7.56 9.16
N ASN A 52 -10.28 -6.40 9.59
CA ASN A 52 -9.95 -5.31 8.67
C ASN A 52 -8.86 -5.76 7.69
N TRP A 53 -9.06 -5.42 6.43
CA TRP A 53 -8.08 -5.62 5.38
C TRP A 53 -8.15 -4.48 4.38
N ALA A 54 -7.07 -4.21 3.68
CA ALA A 54 -7.06 -3.20 2.62
C ALA A 54 -6.03 -3.53 1.54
N ILE A 55 -6.34 -3.19 0.30
CA ILE A 55 -5.37 -3.25 -0.80
C ILE A 55 -4.34 -2.14 -0.59
N GLY A 56 -3.09 -2.55 -0.41
CA GLY A 56 -1.90 -1.71 -0.31
C GLY A 56 -1.13 -1.62 -1.62
N GLY A 57 0.17 -1.32 -1.52
CA GLY A 57 1.10 -1.29 -2.63
C GLY A 57 0.63 -0.44 -3.82
N ASP A 58 1.15 -0.74 -4.99
CA ASP A 58 0.90 0.04 -6.21
C ASP A 58 -0.52 -0.13 -6.73
N VAL A 59 -1.13 -1.33 -6.61
CA VAL A 59 -2.53 -1.54 -7.01
C VAL A 59 -3.47 -0.66 -6.18
N GLY A 60 -3.30 -0.62 -4.85
CA GLY A 60 -4.08 0.25 -3.98
C GLY A 60 -3.90 1.74 -4.32
N GLU A 61 -2.72 2.14 -4.75
CA GLU A 61 -2.45 3.50 -5.22
C GLU A 61 -3.16 3.82 -6.53
N VAL A 62 -3.06 2.93 -7.54
CA VAL A 62 -3.71 3.13 -8.85
C VAL A 62 -5.23 3.24 -8.71
N ILE A 63 -5.88 2.35 -7.95
CA ILE A 63 -7.33 2.41 -7.76
C ILE A 63 -7.77 3.61 -6.91
N SER A 64 -6.83 4.24 -6.18
CA SER A 64 -7.03 5.51 -5.46
C SER A 64 -6.61 6.74 -6.29
N GLY A 65 -6.30 6.57 -7.59
CA GLY A 65 -6.00 7.66 -8.52
C GLY A 65 -4.54 8.11 -8.59
N VAL A 66 -3.60 7.37 -7.99
CA VAL A 66 -2.16 7.66 -8.06
C VAL A 66 -1.57 7.06 -9.34
N ASN A 67 -0.76 7.85 -10.06
CA ASN A 67 -0.14 7.44 -11.32
C ASN A 67 1.15 6.64 -11.07
N VAL A 68 1.03 5.33 -10.88
CA VAL A 68 2.14 4.38 -10.68
C VAL A 68 1.89 3.10 -11.48
N GLN A 69 2.94 2.33 -11.76
CA GLN A 69 2.85 1.09 -12.53
C GLN A 69 2.78 -0.12 -11.57
N PRO A 70 1.61 -0.78 -11.42
CA PRO A 70 1.47 -1.94 -10.56
C PRO A 70 1.91 -3.22 -11.27
N ASN A 71 2.48 -4.17 -10.51
CA ASN A 71 2.89 -5.49 -11.01
C ASN A 71 2.28 -6.65 -10.23
N HIS A 72 1.85 -6.45 -8.99
CA HIS A 72 1.20 -7.45 -8.15
C HIS A 72 0.24 -6.78 -7.16
N ILE A 73 -0.62 -7.57 -6.54
CA ILE A 73 -1.57 -7.11 -5.53
C ILE A 73 -0.99 -7.37 -4.14
N ALA A 74 -1.03 -6.37 -3.27
CA ALA A 74 -0.68 -6.52 -1.87
C ALA A 74 -1.90 -6.19 -0.99
N ILE A 75 -2.20 -7.03 0.00
CA ILE A 75 -3.19 -6.77 1.04
C ILE A 75 -2.46 -6.59 2.36
N LEU A 76 -2.84 -5.56 3.11
CA LEU A 76 -2.44 -5.35 4.49
C LEU A 76 -3.61 -5.68 5.41
N THR A 77 -3.32 -6.40 6.50
CA THR A 77 -4.30 -6.85 7.49
C THR A 77 -3.61 -7.20 8.81
N THR A 78 -4.34 -7.70 9.80
CA THR A 78 -3.77 -8.32 11.00
C THR A 78 -3.34 -9.76 10.71
N ARG A 79 -2.63 -10.39 11.66
CA ARG A 79 -2.27 -11.82 11.57
C ARG A 79 -3.51 -12.69 11.43
N GLU A 80 -4.54 -12.45 12.25
CA GLU A 80 -5.82 -13.16 12.20
C GLU A 80 -6.55 -12.94 10.88
N GLY A 81 -6.46 -11.71 10.33
CA GLY A 81 -6.98 -11.37 9.00
C GLY A 81 -6.27 -12.14 7.89
N CYS A 82 -4.95 -12.32 7.99
CA CYS A 82 -4.20 -13.14 7.03
C CYS A 82 -4.68 -14.60 7.05
N ASP A 83 -4.91 -15.19 8.23
CA ASP A 83 -5.45 -16.54 8.36
C ASP A 83 -6.89 -16.65 7.83
N GLU A 84 -7.73 -15.63 8.07
CA GLU A 84 -9.09 -15.58 7.53
C GLU A 84 -9.08 -15.54 6.00
N ILE A 85 -8.24 -14.66 5.41
CA ILE A 85 -8.09 -14.55 3.96
C ILE A 85 -7.55 -15.85 3.36
N ALA A 86 -6.57 -16.49 4.03
CA ALA A 86 -6.01 -17.76 3.59
C ALA A 86 -7.08 -18.86 3.49
N ARG A 87 -8.00 -18.94 4.44
CA ARG A 87 -9.13 -19.88 4.38
C ARG A 87 -10.10 -19.54 3.24
N LYS A 88 -10.43 -18.25 3.04
CA LYS A 88 -11.37 -17.82 1.98
C LYS A 88 -10.81 -18.02 0.57
N LEU A 89 -9.50 -17.84 0.40
CA LEU A 89 -8.80 -17.96 -0.89
C LEU A 89 -7.99 -19.25 -1.02
N ALA A 90 -8.26 -20.29 -0.22
CA ALA A 90 -7.46 -21.52 -0.14
C ALA A 90 -7.18 -22.16 -1.52
N LYS A 91 -8.14 -22.14 -2.45
CA LYS A 91 -7.98 -22.72 -3.80
C LYS A 91 -6.97 -21.97 -4.70
N TYR A 92 -6.57 -20.76 -4.32
CA TYR A 92 -5.59 -19.95 -5.04
C TYR A 92 -4.24 -19.89 -4.31
N GLN A 93 -4.12 -20.54 -3.15
CA GLN A 93 -2.96 -20.43 -2.29
C GLN A 93 -1.74 -21.13 -2.89
N ILE A 94 -0.62 -20.40 -2.97
CA ILE A 94 0.68 -20.92 -3.41
C ILE A 94 1.58 -21.17 -2.21
N GLU A 95 1.60 -20.23 -1.26
CA GLU A 95 2.38 -20.34 -0.02
C GLU A 95 1.47 -20.11 1.19
N PRO A 96 1.48 -21.03 2.19
CA PRO A 96 0.70 -20.86 3.40
C PRO A 96 1.23 -19.69 4.27
N PRO A 97 0.41 -19.17 5.19
CA PRO A 97 0.83 -18.11 6.08
C PRO A 97 2.06 -18.51 6.91
N ARG A 98 3.08 -17.65 6.89
CA ARG A 98 4.31 -17.78 7.69
C ARG A 98 4.93 -16.42 7.95
N ILE A 99 5.77 -16.32 8.98
CA ILE A 99 6.57 -15.10 9.20
C ILE A 99 7.64 -15.01 8.11
N VAL A 100 7.67 -13.86 7.43
CA VAL A 100 8.65 -13.54 6.40
C VAL A 100 9.33 -12.22 6.77
N GLU A 101 10.65 -12.21 6.73
CA GLU A 101 11.46 -10.99 6.77
C GLU A 101 12.18 -10.86 5.44
N ARG A 102 12.11 -9.67 4.82
CA ARG A 102 12.82 -9.38 3.57
C ARG A 102 13.32 -7.96 3.53
N GLN A 103 14.42 -7.74 2.83
CA GLN A 103 14.90 -6.42 2.50
C GLN A 103 14.17 -5.90 1.27
N LEU A 104 13.77 -4.63 1.29
CA LEU A 104 13.25 -3.95 0.11
C LEU A 104 14.39 -3.55 -0.82
N GLU A 105 14.10 -3.50 -2.12
CA GLU A 105 15.08 -3.07 -3.13
C GLU A 105 15.46 -1.59 -2.96
N ARG A 106 14.51 -0.79 -2.48
CA ARG A 106 14.68 0.65 -2.31
C ARG A 106 15.13 0.98 -0.90
N ASP A 107 16.24 1.73 -0.80
CA ASP A 107 16.77 2.24 0.45
C ASP A 107 15.96 3.46 0.95
N ALA A 108 15.91 3.66 2.27
CA ALA A 108 15.43 4.89 2.85
C ALA A 108 16.53 5.97 2.79
N LYS A 109 16.12 7.23 2.59
CA LYS A 109 17.02 8.39 2.64
C LYS A 109 16.61 9.27 3.83
N VAL A 110 17.37 9.18 4.92
CA VAL A 110 17.13 9.95 6.15
C VAL A 110 18.40 10.75 6.45
N ASP A 111 18.26 12.06 6.71
CA ASP A 111 19.37 12.98 7.00
C ASP A 111 20.54 12.85 5.99
N MET A 112 20.21 12.81 4.70
CA MET A 112 21.16 12.66 3.58
C MET A 112 21.94 11.34 3.54
N LYS A 113 21.61 10.38 4.42
CA LYS A 113 22.20 9.03 4.44
C LYS A 113 21.21 7.99 3.88
N LEU A 114 21.76 6.94 3.27
CA LEU A 114 20.98 5.81 2.77
C LEU A 114 21.01 4.67 3.77
N TYR A 115 19.85 4.10 4.03
CA TYR A 115 19.66 2.99 4.95
C TYR A 115 18.87 1.88 4.28
N LYS A 116 19.27 0.62 4.50
CA LYS A 116 18.49 -0.52 4.06
C LYS A 116 17.14 -0.55 4.77
N VAL A 117 16.08 -0.82 4.00
CA VAL A 117 14.73 -1.01 4.55
C VAL A 117 14.42 -2.50 4.59
N ARG A 118 14.01 -2.99 5.73
CA ARG A 118 13.51 -4.36 5.90
C ARG A 118 12.05 -4.33 6.33
N ILE A 119 11.29 -5.30 5.87
CA ILE A 119 9.92 -5.53 6.31
C ILE A 119 9.81 -6.91 6.93
N LYS A 120 8.97 -7.04 7.93
CA LYS A 120 8.59 -8.30 8.55
C LYS A 120 7.08 -8.37 8.64
N SER A 121 6.49 -9.50 8.24
CA SER A 121 5.05 -9.73 8.31
C SER A 121 4.72 -11.21 8.35
N TYR A 122 3.51 -11.53 8.79
CA TYR A 122 2.92 -12.86 8.65
C TYR A 122 2.28 -12.93 7.27
N THR A 123 2.92 -13.61 6.31
CA THR A 123 2.63 -13.51 4.89
C THR A 123 2.11 -14.80 4.30
N ALA A 124 1.01 -14.74 3.55
CA ALA A 124 0.52 -15.78 2.65
C ALA A 124 0.59 -15.27 1.20
N ARG A 125 0.80 -16.19 0.24
CA ARG A 125 0.87 -15.87 -1.19
C ARG A 125 -0.14 -16.67 -1.98
N PHE A 126 -0.72 -16.03 -3.01
CA PHE A 126 -1.75 -16.60 -3.86
C PHE A 126 -1.50 -16.26 -5.33
N ASP A 127 -1.97 -17.12 -6.23
CA ASP A 127 -2.17 -16.80 -7.64
C ASP A 127 -3.69 -16.64 -7.88
N VAL A 128 -4.09 -15.42 -8.16
CA VAL A 128 -5.49 -15.10 -8.41
C VAL A 128 -5.63 -14.69 -9.86
N GLN A 129 -6.14 -15.59 -10.69
CA GLN A 129 -6.34 -15.38 -12.13
C GLN A 129 -5.05 -14.95 -12.87
N GLY A 130 -3.92 -15.55 -12.53
CA GLY A 130 -2.62 -15.22 -13.11
C GLY A 130 -1.99 -13.94 -12.56
N SER A 131 -2.56 -13.37 -11.50
CA SER A 131 -2.00 -12.22 -10.77
C SER A 131 -1.50 -12.65 -9.40
N GLN A 132 -0.26 -12.31 -9.06
CA GLN A 132 0.27 -12.54 -7.72
C GLN A 132 -0.45 -11.66 -6.70
N LEU A 133 -0.88 -12.28 -5.61
CA LEU A 133 -1.40 -11.63 -4.42
C LEU A 133 -0.54 -12.00 -3.22
N ASP A 134 0.03 -11.00 -2.56
CA ASP A 134 0.71 -11.13 -1.27
C ASP A 134 -0.19 -10.54 -0.17
N VAL A 135 -0.49 -11.32 0.87
CA VAL A 135 -1.26 -10.87 2.04
C VAL A 135 -0.31 -10.75 3.22
N HIS A 136 -0.22 -9.55 3.80
CA HIS A 136 0.70 -9.21 4.88
C HIS A 136 -0.09 -8.91 6.16
N GLY A 137 -0.03 -9.82 7.13
CA GLY A 137 -0.50 -9.61 8.50
C GLY A 137 0.57 -8.95 9.36
N ASP A 138 0.18 -7.96 10.16
CA ASP A 138 1.05 -7.25 11.12
C ASP A 138 2.36 -6.75 10.50
N LEU A 139 2.24 -6.06 9.36
CA LEU A 139 3.42 -5.55 8.64
C LEU A 139 4.20 -4.54 9.48
N GLN A 140 5.45 -4.84 9.75
CA GLN A 140 6.42 -3.98 10.43
C GLN A 140 7.53 -3.55 9.48
N ILE A 141 8.10 -2.38 9.71
CA ILE A 141 9.18 -1.79 8.91
C ILE A 141 10.37 -1.50 9.83
N LYS A 142 11.58 -1.77 9.33
CA LYS A 142 12.85 -1.46 9.97
C LYS A 142 13.75 -0.71 9.01
N VAL A 143 14.36 0.38 9.47
CA VAL A 143 15.31 1.19 8.69
C VAL A 143 16.69 1.04 9.29
N GLY A 144 17.64 0.54 8.51
CA GLY A 144 19.02 0.29 8.97
C GLY A 144 19.06 -0.64 10.19
N ASP A 145 19.75 -0.19 11.22
CA ASP A 145 19.90 -0.92 12.49
C ASP A 145 18.92 -0.47 13.59
N TRP A 146 17.95 0.40 13.24
CA TRP A 146 16.93 0.83 14.19
C TRP A 146 16.05 -0.35 14.63
N GLU A 147 15.28 -0.15 15.70
CA GLU A 147 14.30 -1.15 16.13
C GLU A 147 13.19 -1.35 15.10
N TRP A 148 12.51 -2.48 15.16
CA TRP A 148 11.29 -2.71 14.38
C TRP A 148 10.22 -1.71 14.82
N GLY A 149 9.59 -1.05 13.85
CA GLY A 149 8.41 -0.25 14.12
C GLY A 149 7.23 -1.11 14.56
N ASP A 150 6.21 -0.47 15.12
CA ASP A 150 4.94 -1.13 15.40
C ASP A 150 4.29 -1.63 14.11
N PRO A 151 3.42 -2.67 14.17
CA PRO A 151 2.61 -3.07 13.04
C PRO A 151 1.83 -1.88 12.47
N LEU A 152 1.75 -1.81 11.13
CA LEU A 152 0.96 -0.76 10.48
C LEU A 152 -0.51 -0.93 10.84
N ASP A 153 -1.07 0.12 11.45
CA ASP A 153 -2.48 0.20 11.84
C ASP A 153 -3.14 1.40 11.17
N PHE A 154 -4.32 1.19 10.58
CA PHE A 154 -5.08 2.22 9.87
C PHE A 154 -6.55 1.82 9.70
N GLU A 155 -7.44 2.81 9.63
CA GLU A 155 -8.81 2.64 9.16
C GLU A 155 -8.81 2.71 7.63
N PRO A 156 -9.36 1.69 6.92
CA PRO A 156 -9.37 1.67 5.45
C PRO A 156 -10.21 2.79 4.84
N ASP A 157 -9.72 3.37 3.74
CA ASP A 157 -10.55 4.09 2.79
C ASP A 157 -11.23 3.10 1.85
N TYR A 158 -12.29 3.54 1.14
CA TYR A 158 -13.03 2.68 0.23
C TYR A 158 -13.12 3.29 -1.16
N VAL A 159 -12.88 2.48 -2.17
CA VAL A 159 -13.05 2.84 -3.59
C VAL A 159 -13.99 1.85 -4.29
N TYR A 160 -14.61 2.27 -5.37
CA TYR A 160 -15.44 1.40 -6.20
C TYR A 160 -14.67 1.00 -7.47
N VAL A 161 -14.39 -0.28 -7.63
CA VAL A 161 -13.74 -0.87 -8.80
C VAL A 161 -14.78 -1.67 -9.56
N VAL A 162 -15.27 -1.14 -10.68
CA VAL A 162 -16.34 -1.75 -11.49
C VAL A 162 -17.55 -2.16 -10.64
N GLY A 163 -17.99 -1.25 -9.76
CA GLY A 163 -19.16 -1.47 -8.89
C GLY A 163 -18.89 -2.31 -7.63
N VAL A 164 -17.70 -2.85 -7.46
CA VAL A 164 -17.30 -3.57 -6.24
C VAL A 164 -16.63 -2.61 -5.28
N LYS A 165 -17.14 -2.54 -4.04
CA LYS A 165 -16.53 -1.76 -2.96
C LYS A 165 -15.28 -2.46 -2.46
N VAL A 166 -14.12 -1.80 -2.55
CA VAL A 166 -12.80 -2.34 -2.20
C VAL A 166 -12.15 -1.46 -1.15
N PRO A 167 -11.71 -2.00 0.00
CA PRO A 167 -10.96 -1.24 0.98
C PRO A 167 -9.52 -1.02 0.50
N THR A 168 -9.00 0.20 0.71
CA THR A 168 -7.63 0.59 0.36
C THR A 168 -6.91 1.20 1.54
N VAL A 169 -5.60 1.04 1.59
CA VAL A 169 -4.78 1.76 2.57
C VAL A 169 -4.86 3.26 2.26
N PRO A 170 -5.23 4.12 3.23
CA PRO A 170 -5.40 5.54 3.00
C PRO A 170 -4.16 6.19 2.39
N LEU A 171 -4.36 7.05 1.38
CA LEU A 171 -3.25 7.77 0.74
C LEU A 171 -2.46 8.63 1.73
N LYS A 172 -3.12 9.14 2.77
CA LYS A 172 -2.45 9.88 3.85
C LYS A 172 -1.42 9.02 4.57
N VAL A 173 -1.79 7.79 4.97
CA VAL A 173 -0.89 6.84 5.65
C VAL A 173 0.32 6.51 4.77
N LYS A 174 0.09 6.26 3.48
CA LYS A 174 1.16 6.01 2.51
C LYS A 174 2.08 7.22 2.31
N SER A 175 1.50 8.42 2.21
CA SER A 175 2.27 9.66 2.06
C SER A 175 3.19 9.91 3.26
N GLU A 176 2.67 9.71 4.48
CA GLU A 176 3.45 9.84 5.73
C GLU A 176 4.59 8.80 5.77
N LEU A 177 4.30 7.54 5.41
CA LEU A 177 5.30 6.48 5.34
C LEU A 177 6.41 6.81 4.33
N TYR A 178 6.05 7.20 3.09
CA TYR A 178 7.03 7.51 2.06
C TYR A 178 7.86 8.74 2.39
N THR A 179 7.25 9.75 3.02
CA THR A 179 7.98 10.93 3.51
C THR A 179 8.98 10.52 4.60
N GLY A 180 8.58 9.69 5.55
CA GLY A 180 9.46 9.17 6.61
C GLY A 180 10.62 8.32 6.08
N LEU A 181 10.41 7.60 4.98
CA LEU A 181 11.46 6.83 4.29
C LEU A 181 12.30 7.68 3.30
N GLY A 182 11.95 8.96 3.12
CA GLY A 182 12.62 9.84 2.15
C GLY A 182 12.33 9.48 0.68
N TRP A 183 11.24 8.77 0.41
CA TRP A 183 10.78 8.41 -0.93
C TRP A 183 9.88 9.52 -1.52
N MET A 184 10.47 10.71 -1.65
CA MET A 184 9.75 11.95 -1.99
C MET A 184 9.03 11.89 -3.34
N ASP A 185 9.58 11.18 -4.33
CA ASP A 185 8.94 10.96 -5.63
C ASP A 185 7.59 10.22 -5.51
N ARG A 186 7.50 9.25 -4.58
CA ARG A 186 6.26 8.52 -4.30
C ARG A 186 5.27 9.41 -3.53
N ALA A 187 5.75 10.13 -2.51
CA ALA A 187 4.93 11.06 -1.74
C ALA A 187 4.33 12.18 -2.64
N LEU A 188 5.11 12.70 -3.59
CA LEU A 188 4.63 13.69 -4.57
C LEU A 188 3.53 13.14 -5.47
N LYS A 189 3.66 11.93 -6.00
CA LYS A 189 2.61 11.30 -6.82
C LYS A 189 1.28 11.16 -6.06
N ILE A 190 1.35 10.83 -4.77
CA ILE A 190 0.16 10.79 -3.91
C ILE A 190 -0.43 12.19 -3.76
N HIS A 191 0.40 13.20 -3.49
CA HIS A 191 -0.05 14.58 -3.37
C HIS A 191 -0.77 15.05 -4.65
N GLU A 192 -0.20 14.78 -5.83
CA GLU A 192 -0.83 15.08 -7.12
C GLU A 192 -2.20 14.42 -7.29
N ALA A 193 -2.35 13.15 -6.87
CA ALA A 193 -3.63 12.44 -6.93
C ALA A 193 -4.68 13.09 -6.03
N VAL A 194 -4.31 13.47 -4.80
CA VAL A 194 -5.19 14.15 -3.86
C VAL A 194 -5.61 15.52 -4.38
N MET A 195 -4.71 16.28 -5.00
CA MET A 195 -5.03 17.58 -5.57
C MET A 195 -5.98 17.46 -6.76
N ARG A 196 -5.78 16.46 -7.66
CA ARG A 196 -6.72 16.21 -8.77
C ARG A 196 -8.13 15.91 -8.28
N SER A 197 -8.27 15.05 -7.27
CA SER A 197 -9.60 14.70 -6.75
C SER A 197 -10.36 15.92 -6.20
N ARG A 198 -9.66 16.85 -5.56
CA ARG A 198 -10.28 18.09 -5.06
C ARG A 198 -10.79 19.01 -6.18
N HIS A 199 -10.07 19.07 -7.31
CA HIS A 199 -10.48 19.90 -8.46
C HIS A 199 -11.64 19.31 -9.28
N MET A 200 -11.91 18.00 -9.17
CA MET A 200 -13.05 17.37 -9.86
C MET A 200 -14.37 17.51 -9.10
N PHE A 201 -14.34 17.84 -7.81
CA PHE A 201 -15.53 17.93 -6.95
C PHE A 201 -15.75 19.32 -6.32
N GLY A 202 -14.97 20.32 -6.65
CA GLY A 202 -15.10 21.74 -6.30
C GLY A 202 -15.52 22.57 -7.51
#